data_a614c71ffce233477faff42a3d5f9d13
#
_entry.id   a614c71ffce233477faff42a3d5f9d13
#
_cell.length_a   1.000
_cell.length_b   1.000
_cell.length_c   1.000
_cell.angle_alpha   90.00
_cell.angle_beta   90.00
_cell.angle_gamma   90.00
#
_symmetry.space_group_name_H-M   'P 1'
#
loop_
_entity.id
_entity.type
_entity.pdbx_description
1 polymer ?
#
loop_
_entity_poly.entity_id
_entity_poly.type
_entity_poly.pdbx_seq_one_letter_code
_entity_poly.pdbx_strand_id
1 'polypeptide(L)'
;DIALVDASGKKAPVNLSNSGYTDTGGRWVLDGKAILFASDRAGYRSHGSWGAEYDAYLMFLDLDAYDHFRMTKEEAEIADKNDKDKKKEEEKKEKDEKKKKDDEEVKVEKVKPLEFDIENCRDRIVRLTNNSSRLSDAVLSKDGKKLYYITRFEAGNDLWEKDLREGKTKILVKGVGYGGMQMDKDGKNVFLCGNGIKKIDLGNGSSKNIDFEAWFNMKPYEERQYLFDHIWRQVKDKFYDVNLHGVDWEAKRKTYERFLPYINNNFDFAEMLSEMLGELNASHTGCRYYASGSAMRTASLGLFFDEKWDGDGLKIKEVIKRGPFAVKKTGVKPGDIIESIDGVKILAGADYNALLDGKAGKPVRIGVKGKKEDIIVKPISSGELEELLYKRWVDRNRAFVDSISGGRIAYVHVKAMDSESFRKVYEELLSESNRNRDAVVVDERHNGGGWLHDDLCTLLAGKEYQQFVPRDKYIGRDPYNKWTKPSCVLICEDDYSNGHGFPWVYKELGIGKLIGTPVAGTMTAVWWERLMDSSLVFGIPQVGCRDMRGVYGENTTLHPDIEVYNTPEDYINGYDRQLERAVREMMKK
;
A
#
# COMPACT_ATOMS: atom_id res chain seq x y z
N ASP A 1 -10.27 -7.35 13.28
CA ASP A 1 -11.59 -7.45 13.95
C ASP A 1 -11.91 -6.22 14.81
N ILE A 2 -13.20 -6.00 15.08
CA ILE A 2 -13.68 -4.99 16.02
C ILE A 2 -13.89 -5.67 17.38
N ALA A 3 -13.25 -5.13 18.41
CA ALA A 3 -13.35 -5.65 19.78
C ALA A 3 -13.95 -4.61 20.74
N LEU A 4 -14.74 -5.07 21.69
CA LEU A 4 -15.30 -4.29 22.80
C LEU A 4 -14.44 -4.54 24.05
N VAL A 5 -13.97 -3.46 24.66
CA VAL A 5 -13.16 -3.50 25.87
C VAL A 5 -13.89 -2.78 27.02
N ASP A 6 -13.96 -3.39 28.18
CA ASP A 6 -14.47 -2.75 29.37
C ASP A 6 -13.52 -1.63 29.85
N ALA A 7 -14.05 -0.42 30.03
CA ALA A 7 -13.25 0.76 30.39
C ALA A 7 -12.49 0.61 31.71
N SER A 8 -12.94 -0.26 32.61
CA SER A 8 -12.24 -0.55 33.88
C SER A 8 -11.06 -1.54 33.70
N GLY A 9 -10.95 -2.21 32.54
CA GLY A 9 -9.96 -3.23 32.26
C GLY A 9 -10.14 -4.54 33.06
N LYS A 10 -11.28 -4.70 33.75
CA LYS A 10 -11.54 -5.88 34.61
C LYS A 10 -12.09 -7.08 33.85
N LYS A 11 -12.61 -6.88 32.64
CA LYS A 11 -13.17 -7.93 31.79
C LYS A 11 -12.29 -8.14 30.59
N ALA A 12 -12.19 -9.38 30.14
CA ALA A 12 -11.51 -9.71 28.90
C ALA A 12 -12.18 -9.00 27.70
N PRO A 13 -11.43 -8.56 26.68
CA PRO A 13 -11.99 -8.03 25.45
C PRO A 13 -12.91 -9.05 24.77
N VAL A 14 -14.02 -8.55 24.23
CA VAL A 14 -14.96 -9.37 23.44
C VAL A 14 -14.79 -9.02 21.97
N ASN A 15 -14.47 -10.02 21.14
CA ASN A 15 -14.39 -9.84 19.69
C ASN A 15 -15.83 -9.81 19.12
N LEU A 16 -16.26 -8.62 18.66
CA LEU A 16 -17.60 -8.41 18.16
C LEU A 16 -17.78 -8.92 16.72
N SER A 17 -16.83 -8.61 15.84
CA SER A 17 -16.96 -8.97 14.42
C SER A 17 -16.59 -10.41 14.12
N ASN A 18 -15.57 -10.95 14.79
CA ASN A 18 -15.10 -12.34 14.70
C ASN A 18 -15.20 -12.89 13.26
N SER A 19 -14.53 -12.25 12.34
CA SER A 19 -14.62 -12.54 10.91
C SER A 19 -13.25 -12.87 10.32
N GLY A 20 -13.20 -13.51 9.16
CA GLY A 20 -11.97 -13.71 8.40
C GLY A 20 -11.58 -12.53 7.53
N TYR A 21 -12.28 -11.40 7.65
CA TYR A 21 -12.05 -10.17 6.91
C TYR A 21 -11.31 -9.13 7.76
N THR A 22 -10.80 -8.09 7.11
CA THR A 22 -10.16 -6.97 7.80
C THR A 22 -11.21 -5.95 8.22
N ASP A 23 -11.61 -6.01 9.49
CA ASP A 23 -12.54 -5.04 10.09
C ASP A 23 -11.74 -4.03 10.91
N THR A 24 -11.88 -2.72 10.62
CA THR A 24 -11.04 -1.66 11.20
C THR A 24 -11.82 -0.35 11.41
N GLY A 25 -11.23 0.58 12.19
CA GLY A 25 -11.73 1.95 12.36
C GLY A 25 -13.05 2.05 13.11
N GLY A 26 -13.32 1.15 14.06
CA GLY A 26 -14.56 1.14 14.84
C GLY A 26 -14.84 2.45 15.57
N ARG A 27 -16.03 3.03 15.36
CA ARG A 27 -16.52 4.25 16.01
C ARG A 27 -17.92 4.08 16.55
N TRP A 28 -18.16 4.53 17.77
CA TRP A 28 -19.49 4.61 18.33
C TRP A 28 -20.35 5.64 17.57
N VAL A 29 -21.55 5.23 17.21
CA VAL A 29 -22.55 6.06 16.54
C VAL A 29 -23.95 5.78 17.13
N LEU A 30 -24.95 6.61 16.76
CA LEU A 30 -26.33 6.46 17.20
C LEU A 30 -26.45 6.38 18.73
N ASP A 31 -25.82 7.34 19.42
CA ASP A 31 -25.81 7.42 20.89
C ASP A 31 -25.32 6.12 21.56
N GLY A 32 -24.34 5.43 20.95
CA GLY A 32 -23.74 4.20 21.46
C GLY A 32 -24.48 2.91 21.08
N LYS A 33 -25.55 2.98 20.28
CA LYS A 33 -26.35 1.81 19.90
C LYS A 33 -25.78 1.02 18.72
N ALA A 34 -24.81 1.61 18.00
CA ALA A 34 -24.14 0.94 16.89
C ALA A 34 -22.68 1.35 16.78
N ILE A 35 -21.92 0.54 16.04
CA ILE A 35 -20.53 0.79 15.69
C ILE A 35 -20.43 0.94 14.17
N LEU A 36 -19.90 2.09 13.72
CA LEU A 36 -19.50 2.31 12.33
C LEU A 36 -18.06 1.81 12.16
N PHE A 37 -17.80 1.01 11.12
CA PHE A 37 -16.47 0.47 10.84
C PHE A 37 -16.26 0.24 9.34
N ALA A 38 -15.02 0.06 8.93
CA ALA A 38 -14.65 -0.30 7.57
C ALA A 38 -14.32 -1.79 7.47
N SER A 39 -14.68 -2.43 6.36
CA SER A 39 -14.38 -3.84 6.10
C SER A 39 -14.19 -4.13 4.61
N ASP A 40 -13.30 -5.08 4.29
CA ASP A 40 -13.07 -5.59 2.94
C ASP A 40 -13.94 -6.81 2.58
N ARG A 41 -14.98 -7.12 3.37
CA ARG A 41 -15.82 -8.33 3.20
C ARG A 41 -16.66 -8.38 1.93
N ALA A 42 -16.92 -7.24 1.31
CA ALA A 42 -17.63 -7.16 0.03
C ALA A 42 -16.75 -6.56 -1.09
N GLY A 43 -15.61 -5.98 -0.74
CA GLY A 43 -14.66 -5.38 -1.65
C GLY A 43 -13.62 -6.36 -2.18
N TYR A 44 -12.71 -5.82 -2.97
CA TYR A 44 -11.52 -6.54 -3.35
C TYR A 44 -10.63 -6.76 -2.12
N ARG A 45 -10.42 -8.02 -1.75
CA ARG A 45 -9.51 -8.37 -0.68
C ARG A 45 -8.07 -8.29 -1.20
N SER A 46 -7.18 -7.66 -0.43
CA SER A 46 -5.77 -7.60 -0.77
C SER A 46 -5.14 -8.98 -0.77
N HIS A 47 -4.37 -9.28 -1.82
CA HIS A 47 -3.48 -10.43 -1.90
C HIS A 47 -2.05 -10.04 -1.50
N GLY A 48 -1.87 -9.17 -0.60
CA GLY A 48 -0.57 -8.71 -0.15
C GLY A 48 -0.76 -7.77 1.02
N SER A 49 0.26 -7.00 1.32
CA SER A 49 0.25 -6.09 2.47
C SER A 49 -0.76 -4.96 2.34
N TRP A 50 -1.10 -4.57 1.11
CA TRP A 50 -1.87 -3.35 0.84
C TRP A 50 -2.76 -3.49 -0.39
N GLY A 51 -3.77 -2.63 -0.48
CA GLY A 51 -4.59 -2.47 -1.68
C GLY A 51 -6.00 -3.06 -1.59
N ALA A 52 -6.45 -3.44 -0.40
CA ALA A 52 -7.84 -3.82 -0.20
C ALA A 52 -8.79 -2.65 -0.50
N GLU A 53 -9.96 -2.98 -1.01
CA GLU A 53 -11.07 -2.06 -1.17
C GLU A 53 -12.06 -2.29 -0.04
N TYR A 54 -12.42 -1.21 0.62
CA TYR A 54 -13.26 -1.23 1.81
C TYR A 54 -14.63 -0.66 1.54
N ASP A 55 -15.56 -1.08 2.38
CA ASP A 55 -16.88 -0.53 2.53
C ASP A 55 -17.09 -0.06 3.97
N ALA A 56 -17.98 0.91 4.15
CA ALA A 56 -18.46 1.29 5.47
C ALA A 56 -19.63 0.40 5.89
N TYR A 57 -19.61 -0.06 7.15
CA TYR A 57 -20.61 -0.91 7.75
C TYR A 57 -21.10 -0.35 9.08
N LEU A 58 -22.36 -0.64 9.43
CA LEU A 58 -22.88 -0.51 10.80
C LEU A 58 -23.08 -1.88 11.40
N MET A 59 -22.65 -2.04 12.65
CA MET A 59 -22.99 -3.16 13.51
C MET A 59 -23.88 -2.63 14.64
N PHE A 60 -25.10 -3.12 14.73
CA PHE A 60 -26.03 -2.68 15.76
C PHE A 60 -25.93 -3.57 17.01
N LEU A 61 -25.73 -2.92 18.15
CA LEU A 61 -25.72 -3.54 19.48
C LEU A 61 -27.08 -3.45 20.18
N ASP A 62 -28.01 -2.68 19.61
CA ASP A 62 -29.36 -2.45 20.07
C ASP A 62 -30.35 -2.90 18.99
N LEU A 63 -31.32 -3.74 19.37
CA LEU A 63 -32.28 -4.32 18.43
C LEU A 63 -33.29 -3.28 17.91
N ASP A 64 -33.76 -2.41 18.78
CA ASP A 64 -34.74 -1.39 18.40
C ASP A 64 -34.14 -0.41 17.39
N ALA A 65 -32.88 -0.03 17.59
CA ALA A 65 -32.13 0.81 16.65
C ALA A 65 -31.94 0.11 15.28
N TYR A 66 -31.69 -1.19 15.29
CA TYR A 66 -31.58 -1.98 14.07
C TYR A 66 -32.91 -2.07 13.32
N ASP A 67 -34.00 -2.37 14.02
CA ASP A 67 -35.33 -2.45 13.42
C ASP A 67 -35.76 -1.11 12.86
N HIS A 68 -35.54 -0.01 13.60
CA HIS A 68 -35.81 1.33 13.10
C HIS A 68 -34.97 1.68 11.86
N PHE A 69 -33.69 1.28 11.83
CA PHE A 69 -32.82 1.51 10.67
C PHE A 69 -33.33 0.80 9.41
N ARG A 70 -33.94 -0.37 9.52
CA ARG A 70 -34.46 -1.16 8.40
C ARG A 70 -35.83 -0.71 7.88
N MET A 71 -36.56 0.13 8.60
CA MET A 71 -37.86 0.65 8.17
C MET A 71 -37.76 1.36 6.82
N THR A 72 -38.81 1.30 6.03
CA THR A 72 -38.95 2.18 4.86
C THR A 72 -39.00 3.65 5.31
N LYS A 73 -38.94 4.58 4.36
CA LYS A 73 -38.99 6.02 4.67
C LYS A 73 -40.30 6.38 5.38
N GLU A 74 -41.42 5.87 4.86
CA GLU A 74 -42.77 6.12 5.38
C GLU A 74 -42.93 5.52 6.79
N GLU A 75 -42.52 4.28 7.01
CA GLU A 75 -42.59 3.64 8.33
C GLU A 75 -41.76 4.39 9.37
N ALA A 76 -40.55 4.81 9.01
CA ALA A 76 -39.66 5.56 9.90
C ALA A 76 -40.21 6.94 10.23
N GLU A 77 -40.85 7.66 9.28
CA GLU A 77 -41.50 8.94 9.53
C GLU A 77 -42.66 8.80 10.49
N ILE A 78 -43.44 7.71 10.39
CA ILE A 78 -44.54 7.42 11.32
C ILE A 78 -43.98 7.08 12.71
N ALA A 79 -42.94 6.24 12.79
CA ALA A 79 -42.31 5.86 14.05
C ALA A 79 -41.72 7.10 14.76
N ASP A 80 -40.91 7.92 14.03
CA ASP A 80 -40.32 9.15 14.54
C ASP A 80 -41.39 10.16 15.08
N LYS A 81 -42.55 10.20 14.43
CA LYS A 81 -43.66 11.07 14.87
C LYS A 81 -44.29 10.56 16.17
N ASN A 82 -44.54 9.26 16.24
CA ASN A 82 -45.10 8.62 17.42
C ASN A 82 -44.19 8.77 18.64
N ASP A 83 -42.87 8.62 18.45
CA ASP A 83 -41.88 8.79 19.52
C ASP A 83 -41.79 10.25 20.02
N LYS A 84 -41.89 11.22 19.10
CA LYS A 84 -41.95 12.64 19.48
C LYS A 84 -43.22 12.96 20.28
N ASP A 85 -44.34 12.39 19.92
CA ASP A 85 -45.60 12.62 20.62
C ASP A 85 -45.60 11.96 22.00
N LYS A 86 -45.06 10.74 22.14
CA LYS A 86 -44.85 10.09 23.45
C LYS A 86 -43.92 10.91 24.37
N LYS A 87 -42.78 11.38 23.86
CA LYS A 87 -41.84 12.22 24.64
C LYS A 87 -42.51 13.52 25.11
N LYS A 88 -43.34 14.16 24.28
CA LYS A 88 -44.09 15.35 24.68
C LYS A 88 -45.14 15.07 25.76
N GLU A 89 -45.76 13.89 25.73
CA GLU A 89 -46.70 13.48 26.78
C GLU A 89 -45.98 13.16 28.09
N GLU A 90 -44.83 12.51 28.04
CA GLU A 90 -43.98 12.25 29.20
C GLU A 90 -43.42 13.53 29.82
N GLU A 91 -42.91 14.46 29.00
CA GLU A 91 -42.47 15.79 29.48
C GLU A 91 -43.62 16.61 30.09
N LYS A 92 -44.84 16.49 29.57
CA LYS A 92 -46.02 17.13 30.18
C LYS A 92 -46.34 16.51 31.53
N LYS A 93 -46.34 15.18 31.65
CA LYS A 93 -46.58 14.47 32.91
C LYS A 93 -45.52 14.82 33.95
N GLU A 94 -44.25 14.89 33.58
CA GLU A 94 -43.16 15.29 34.48
C GLU A 94 -43.28 16.78 34.91
N LYS A 95 -43.73 17.68 34.03
CA LYS A 95 -43.97 19.09 34.37
C LYS A 95 -45.16 19.26 35.30
N ASP A 96 -46.22 18.47 35.14
CA ASP A 96 -47.37 18.47 36.01
C ASP A 96 -47.08 17.85 37.39
N GLU A 97 -46.20 16.84 37.48
CA GLU A 97 -45.68 16.28 38.72
C GLU A 97 -44.70 17.23 39.45
N LYS A 98 -43.87 17.98 38.71
CA LYS A 98 -42.94 18.99 39.27
C LYS A 98 -43.67 20.22 39.85
N LYS A 99 -44.85 20.59 39.34
CA LYS A 99 -45.65 21.65 39.92
C LYS A 99 -46.24 21.31 41.31
N LYS A 100 -46.05 20.07 41.79
CA LYS A 100 -46.52 19.60 43.10
C LYS A 100 -45.43 19.45 44.17
N LYS A 101 -44.15 19.75 43.83
CA LYS A 101 -43.02 19.69 44.77
C LYS A 101 -42.11 20.90 44.54
N ASP A 102 -42.25 21.90 45.43
CA ASP A 102 -41.22 22.92 45.66
C ASP A 102 -40.07 22.27 46.41
N ASP A 103 -38.95 22.07 45.74
CA ASP A 103 -37.59 21.98 46.33
C ASP A 103 -36.57 22.00 45.20
N GLU A 104 -35.68 23.01 45.23
CA GLU A 104 -34.55 23.21 44.32
C GLU A 104 -33.45 22.19 44.62
N GLU A 105 -33.42 21.07 43.91
CA GLU A 105 -32.22 20.30 43.70
C GLU A 105 -31.93 20.24 42.21
N VAL A 106 -30.74 20.71 41.80
CA VAL A 106 -30.21 20.55 40.45
C VAL A 106 -30.02 19.04 40.21
N LYS A 107 -31.02 18.42 39.59
CA LYS A 107 -30.94 17.01 39.20
C LYS A 107 -30.00 16.88 38.02
N VAL A 108 -28.80 16.32 38.25
CA VAL A 108 -27.99 15.72 37.20
C VAL A 108 -28.83 14.62 36.53
N GLU A 109 -29.20 14.80 35.28
CA GLU A 109 -29.87 13.74 34.49
C GLU A 109 -29.03 12.46 34.56
N LYS A 110 -29.57 11.44 35.19
CA LYS A 110 -28.95 10.10 35.22
C LYS A 110 -29.08 9.52 33.82
N VAL A 111 -27.97 9.46 33.09
CA VAL A 111 -27.91 8.77 31.82
C VAL A 111 -28.29 7.29 32.04
N LYS A 112 -29.31 6.81 31.33
CA LYS A 112 -29.71 5.40 31.40
C LYS A 112 -28.57 4.55 30.83
N PRO A 113 -28.17 3.47 31.50
CA PRO A 113 -27.20 2.53 30.97
C PRO A 113 -27.67 1.98 29.61
N LEU A 114 -26.77 1.84 28.65
CA LEU A 114 -27.05 1.15 27.39
C LEU A 114 -27.06 -0.37 27.65
N GLU A 115 -28.06 -1.04 27.14
CA GLU A 115 -28.12 -2.51 27.12
C GLU A 115 -27.66 -3.00 25.74
N PHE A 116 -26.63 -3.87 25.74
CA PHE A 116 -26.05 -4.40 24.51
C PHE A 116 -26.45 -5.86 24.30
N ASP A 117 -27.07 -6.15 23.17
CA ASP A 117 -27.20 -7.51 22.66
C ASP A 117 -25.95 -7.88 21.84
N ILE A 118 -24.91 -8.32 22.55
CA ILE A 118 -23.61 -8.66 21.96
C ILE A 118 -23.67 -9.99 21.22
N GLU A 119 -24.43 -10.96 21.71
CA GLU A 119 -24.46 -12.33 21.15
C GLU A 119 -24.95 -12.35 19.69
N ASN A 120 -25.91 -11.49 19.36
CA ASN A 120 -26.52 -11.46 18.02
C ASN A 120 -26.09 -10.26 17.17
N CYS A 121 -25.08 -9.47 17.62
CA CYS A 121 -24.69 -8.24 16.91
C CYS A 121 -24.16 -8.52 15.50
N ARG A 122 -23.61 -9.71 15.23
CA ARG A 122 -23.11 -10.11 13.91
C ARG A 122 -24.21 -10.24 12.87
N ASP A 123 -25.42 -10.63 13.27
CA ASP A 123 -26.58 -10.74 12.37
C ASP A 123 -27.14 -9.36 12.00
N ARG A 124 -26.69 -8.32 12.71
CA ARG A 124 -27.13 -6.93 12.53
C ARG A 124 -26.03 -6.03 11.95
N ILE A 125 -25.22 -6.61 11.05
CA ILE A 125 -24.21 -5.85 10.29
C ILE A 125 -24.83 -5.44 8.95
N VAL A 126 -24.81 -4.13 8.67
CA VAL A 126 -25.38 -3.56 7.45
C VAL A 126 -24.31 -2.80 6.67
N ARG A 127 -24.18 -3.12 5.38
CA ARG A 127 -23.31 -2.39 4.44
C ARG A 127 -23.93 -1.03 4.10
N LEU A 128 -23.16 0.03 4.21
CA LEU A 128 -23.64 1.41 3.97
C LEU A 128 -23.23 1.96 2.60
N THR A 129 -22.08 1.59 2.07
CA THR A 129 -21.59 2.05 0.75
C THR A 129 -22.16 1.18 -0.38
N ASN A 130 -22.36 1.78 -1.56
CA ASN A 130 -22.89 1.05 -2.73
C ASN A 130 -21.78 0.26 -3.44
N ASN A 131 -20.57 0.84 -3.49
CA ASN A 131 -19.41 0.29 -4.17
C ASN A 131 -18.23 0.26 -3.23
N SER A 132 -17.50 -0.83 -3.27
CA SER A 132 -16.22 -0.94 -2.57
C SER A 132 -15.18 -0.02 -3.21
N SER A 133 -14.26 0.50 -2.42
CA SER A 133 -13.31 1.50 -2.87
C SER A 133 -12.13 1.66 -1.92
N ARG A 134 -11.16 2.48 -2.30
CA ARG A 134 -10.09 2.92 -1.39
C ARG A 134 -10.65 3.94 -0.39
N LEU A 135 -11.44 3.42 0.55
CA LEU A 135 -12.10 4.21 1.60
C LEU A 135 -11.05 4.80 2.55
N SER A 136 -11.00 6.13 2.66
CA SER A 136 -10.11 6.81 3.59
C SER A 136 -10.72 6.92 4.99
N ASP A 137 -11.97 7.37 5.06
CA ASP A 137 -12.73 7.51 6.31
C ASP A 137 -14.22 7.65 6.04
N ALA A 138 -15.04 7.41 7.07
CA ALA A 138 -16.49 7.55 7.02
C ALA A 138 -17.04 8.09 8.35
N VAL A 139 -18.07 8.96 8.26
CA VAL A 139 -18.83 9.46 9.40
C VAL A 139 -20.33 9.41 9.13
N LEU A 140 -21.10 9.06 10.13
CA LEU A 140 -22.56 9.00 10.07
C LEU A 140 -23.16 10.30 10.59
N SER A 141 -24.22 10.83 9.95
CA SER A 141 -24.99 11.93 10.52
C SER A 141 -25.60 11.52 11.88
N LYS A 142 -25.80 12.48 12.77
CA LYS A 142 -26.32 12.20 14.12
C LYS A 142 -27.67 11.49 14.13
N ASP A 143 -28.51 11.81 13.16
CA ASP A 143 -29.82 11.18 12.98
C ASP A 143 -29.77 9.83 12.26
N GLY A 144 -28.58 9.36 11.90
CA GLY A 144 -28.37 8.08 11.22
C GLY A 144 -28.86 8.03 9.77
N LYS A 145 -29.27 9.18 9.18
CA LYS A 145 -29.90 9.21 7.85
C LYS A 145 -28.91 9.35 6.71
N LYS A 146 -27.73 9.92 6.96
CA LYS A 146 -26.73 10.19 5.94
C LYS A 146 -25.36 9.63 6.33
N LEU A 147 -24.69 9.04 5.35
CA LEU A 147 -23.27 8.69 5.42
C LEU A 147 -22.46 9.71 4.65
N TYR A 148 -21.42 10.24 5.27
CA TYR A 148 -20.37 11.02 4.60
C TYR A 148 -19.09 10.21 4.60
N TYR A 149 -18.47 10.03 3.42
CA TYR A 149 -17.27 9.20 3.31
C TYR A 149 -16.30 9.75 2.28
N ILE A 150 -15.02 9.60 2.57
CA ILE A 150 -13.94 10.00 1.65
C ILE A 150 -13.42 8.75 0.98
N THR A 151 -13.44 8.75 -0.33
CA THR A 151 -12.92 7.64 -1.11
C THR A 151 -12.29 8.09 -2.43
N ARG A 152 -11.44 7.23 -2.96
CA ARG A 152 -10.80 7.37 -4.26
C ARG A 152 -11.32 6.30 -5.20
N PHE A 153 -12.09 6.71 -6.21
CA PHE A 153 -12.50 5.83 -7.31
C PHE A 153 -11.56 5.92 -8.50
N GLU A 154 -11.24 7.14 -8.95
CA GLU A 154 -10.38 7.39 -10.11
C GLU A 154 -9.14 8.21 -9.72
N ALA A 155 -9.24 9.52 -9.79
CA ALA A 155 -8.16 10.44 -9.52
C ALA A 155 -8.50 11.35 -8.33
N GLY A 156 -7.71 11.25 -7.24
CA GLY A 156 -7.92 12.04 -6.01
C GLY A 156 -8.98 11.44 -5.09
N ASN A 157 -9.06 12.00 -3.89
CA ASN A 157 -10.04 11.61 -2.90
C ASN A 157 -11.17 12.63 -2.87
N ASP A 158 -12.40 12.17 -3.02
CA ASP A 158 -13.61 12.97 -3.01
C ASP A 158 -14.42 12.69 -1.75
N LEU A 159 -15.10 13.73 -1.22
CA LEU A 159 -16.10 13.57 -0.17
C LEU A 159 -17.46 13.30 -0.80
N TRP A 160 -18.04 12.18 -0.43
CA TRP A 160 -19.35 11.72 -0.88
C TRP A 160 -20.39 11.84 0.23
N GLU A 161 -21.64 12.14 -0.15
CA GLU A 161 -22.82 12.04 0.69
C GLU A 161 -23.71 10.92 0.16
N LYS A 162 -24.17 10.03 1.05
CA LYS A 162 -25.19 9.04 0.74
C LYS A 162 -26.38 9.19 1.66
N ASP A 163 -27.57 9.30 1.11
CA ASP A 163 -28.83 9.12 1.82
C ASP A 163 -29.06 7.62 2.04
N LEU A 164 -29.13 7.17 3.28
CA LEU A 164 -29.21 5.76 3.64
C LEU A 164 -30.61 5.17 3.45
N ARG A 165 -31.64 6.00 3.41
CA ARG A 165 -33.03 5.57 3.15
C ARG A 165 -33.33 5.49 1.66
N GLU A 166 -32.98 6.54 0.92
CA GLU A 166 -33.25 6.61 -0.51
C GLU A 166 -32.16 5.92 -1.33
N GLY A 167 -31.01 5.61 -0.73
CA GLY A 167 -29.86 4.99 -1.42
C GLY A 167 -29.13 5.93 -2.38
N LYS A 168 -29.54 7.20 -2.48
CA LYS A 168 -28.95 8.19 -3.39
C LYS A 168 -27.58 8.62 -2.91
N THR A 169 -26.64 8.69 -3.84
CA THR A 169 -25.26 9.09 -3.58
C THR A 169 -24.86 10.25 -4.50
N LYS A 170 -24.14 11.22 -3.95
CA LYS A 170 -23.57 12.35 -4.71
C LYS A 170 -22.20 12.75 -4.18
N ILE A 171 -21.37 13.33 -5.05
CA ILE A 171 -20.13 13.98 -4.64
C ILE A 171 -20.49 15.32 -3.99
N LEU A 172 -20.06 15.52 -2.74
CA LEU A 172 -20.23 16.78 -2.03
C LEU A 172 -19.04 17.72 -2.30
N VAL A 173 -17.80 17.20 -2.25
CA VAL A 173 -16.58 17.97 -2.53
C VAL A 173 -15.61 17.13 -3.31
N LYS A 174 -15.11 17.62 -4.45
CA LYS A 174 -14.06 16.98 -5.24
C LYS A 174 -12.67 17.33 -4.72
N GLY A 175 -11.74 16.36 -4.81
CA GLY A 175 -10.34 16.58 -4.50
C GLY A 175 -10.09 17.07 -3.06
N VAL A 176 -10.86 16.58 -2.09
CA VAL A 176 -10.82 17.05 -0.70
C VAL A 176 -9.50 16.67 0.00
N GLY A 177 -8.79 15.65 -0.50
CA GLY A 177 -7.61 15.07 0.12
C GLY A 177 -7.96 13.84 0.97
N TYR A 178 -7.00 13.36 1.76
CA TYR A 178 -7.20 12.24 2.69
C TYR A 178 -6.98 12.70 4.13
N GLY A 179 -7.54 11.95 5.08
CA GLY A 179 -7.39 12.21 6.51
C GLY A 179 -8.57 11.67 7.30
N GLY A 180 -8.50 11.82 8.62
CA GLY A 180 -9.59 11.48 9.52
C GLY A 180 -10.66 12.56 9.53
N MET A 181 -11.92 12.17 9.55
CA MET A 181 -13.07 13.07 9.63
C MET A 181 -13.63 13.13 11.04
N GLN A 182 -13.94 14.34 11.48
CA GLN A 182 -14.65 14.61 12.73
C GLN A 182 -15.86 15.50 12.46
N MET A 183 -17.06 15.05 12.80
CA MET A 183 -18.26 15.85 12.69
C MET A 183 -18.34 16.83 13.87
N ASP A 184 -18.83 18.04 13.62
CA ASP A 184 -19.07 19.01 14.68
C ASP A 184 -20.27 18.61 15.58
N LYS A 185 -20.38 19.30 16.73
CA LYS A 185 -21.42 19.01 17.71
C LYS A 185 -22.84 19.19 17.14
N ASP A 186 -23.03 20.06 16.17
CA ASP A 186 -24.33 20.35 15.59
C ASP A 186 -24.65 19.48 14.36
N GLY A 187 -23.70 18.68 13.88
CA GLY A 187 -23.86 17.83 12.70
C GLY A 187 -23.92 18.59 11.37
N LYS A 188 -23.49 19.86 11.36
CA LYS A 188 -23.55 20.73 10.19
C LYS A 188 -22.25 20.74 9.39
N ASN A 189 -21.13 20.50 10.04
CA ASN A 189 -19.81 20.54 9.44
C ASN A 189 -19.03 19.28 9.75
N VAL A 190 -18.10 18.96 8.84
CA VAL A 190 -17.05 17.96 9.05
C VAL A 190 -15.70 18.66 9.03
N PHE A 191 -14.85 18.33 9.99
CA PHE A 191 -13.45 18.69 9.99
C PHE A 191 -12.65 17.53 9.42
N LEU A 192 -11.90 17.79 8.35
CA LEU A 192 -10.95 16.85 7.79
C LEU A 192 -9.56 17.18 8.33
N CYS A 193 -9.00 16.25 9.11
CA CYS A 193 -7.67 16.33 9.69
C CYS A 193 -6.71 15.43 8.91
N GLY A 194 -5.84 16.04 8.12
CA GLY A 194 -4.84 15.36 7.31
C GLY A 194 -3.59 16.24 7.16
N ASN A 195 -3.26 16.63 5.94
CA ASN A 195 -2.26 17.67 5.72
C ASN A 195 -2.90 19.05 5.97
N GLY A 196 -2.99 19.44 7.25
CA GLY A 196 -3.74 20.58 7.75
C GLY A 196 -5.17 20.23 8.19
N ILE A 197 -5.93 21.25 8.61
CA ILE A 197 -7.33 21.11 9.05
C ILE A 197 -8.23 21.85 8.07
N LYS A 198 -9.24 21.16 7.55
CA LYS A 198 -10.23 21.73 6.64
C LYS A 198 -11.62 21.57 7.22
N LYS A 199 -12.35 22.68 7.36
CA LYS A 199 -13.78 22.68 7.73
C LYS A 199 -14.61 22.61 6.45
N ILE A 200 -15.57 21.69 6.41
CA ILE A 200 -16.46 21.45 5.27
C ILE A 200 -17.91 21.55 5.74
N ASP A 201 -18.68 22.44 5.14
CA ASP A 201 -20.12 22.57 5.36
C ASP A 201 -20.86 21.44 4.63
N LEU A 202 -21.63 20.65 5.38
CA LEU A 202 -22.33 19.47 4.84
C LEU A 202 -23.61 19.82 4.05
N GLY A 203 -24.08 21.05 4.16
CA GLY A 203 -25.27 21.50 3.44
C GLY A 203 -24.97 21.87 1.98
N ASN A 204 -23.83 22.51 1.73
CA ASN A 204 -23.49 23.05 0.42
C ASN A 204 -22.12 22.62 -0.12
N GLY A 205 -21.33 21.90 0.67
CA GLY A 205 -19.98 21.44 0.28
C GLY A 205 -18.91 22.54 0.29
N SER A 206 -19.21 23.74 0.80
CA SER A 206 -18.18 24.77 0.91
C SER A 206 -17.11 24.35 1.90
N SER A 207 -15.85 24.58 1.56
CA SER A 207 -14.71 24.20 2.39
C SER A 207 -13.79 25.39 2.67
N LYS A 208 -13.29 25.44 3.90
CA LYS A 208 -12.34 26.46 4.36
C LYS A 208 -11.21 25.78 5.14
N ASN A 209 -9.98 26.15 4.82
CA ASN A 209 -8.85 25.79 5.67
C ASN A 209 -8.96 26.49 7.01
N ILE A 210 -8.60 25.79 8.07
CA ILE A 210 -8.40 26.37 9.39
C ILE A 210 -6.89 26.56 9.53
N ASP A 211 -6.48 27.80 9.34
CA ASP A 211 -5.10 28.19 9.52
C ASP A 211 -4.86 28.46 11.01
N PHE A 212 -3.76 27.97 11.52
CA PHE A 212 -3.29 28.27 12.86
C PHE A 212 -1.77 28.44 12.84
N GLU A 213 -1.30 29.29 13.72
CA GLU A 213 0.13 29.47 13.95
C GLU A 213 0.46 28.94 15.33
N ALA A 214 1.50 28.13 15.42
CA ALA A 214 2.03 27.64 16.68
C ALA A 214 3.54 27.93 16.74
N TRP A 215 3.94 28.63 17.78
CA TRP A 215 5.34 28.96 18.04
C TRP A 215 5.88 28.05 19.14
N PHE A 216 7.05 27.49 18.92
CA PHE A 216 7.76 26.72 19.95
C PHE A 216 9.26 27.03 19.88
N ASN A 217 9.93 26.92 21.01
CA ASN A 217 11.38 27.06 21.06
C ASN A 217 12.00 25.73 20.65
N MET A 218 12.59 25.68 19.47
CA MET A 218 13.35 24.52 19.03
C MET A 218 14.69 24.45 19.76
N LYS A 219 14.97 23.32 20.37
CA LYS A 219 16.24 23.00 21.03
C LYS A 219 16.83 21.75 20.40
N PRO A 220 17.47 21.86 19.24
CA PRO A 220 17.86 20.70 18.43
C PRO A 220 18.78 19.72 19.15
N TYR A 221 19.58 20.20 20.08
CA TYR A 221 20.49 19.37 20.86
C TYR A 221 19.74 18.51 21.90
N GLU A 222 18.84 19.14 22.66
CA GLU A 222 18.02 18.42 23.65
C GLU A 222 17.05 17.45 22.95
N GLU A 223 16.52 17.83 21.79
CA GLU A 223 15.66 17.00 20.97
C GLU A 223 16.39 15.75 20.46
N ARG A 224 17.62 15.88 19.93
CA ARG A 224 18.41 14.73 19.49
C ARG A 224 18.73 13.77 20.64
N GLN A 225 19.05 14.31 21.83
CA GLN A 225 19.24 13.48 23.02
C GLN A 225 17.96 12.69 23.35
N TYR A 226 16.80 13.37 23.34
CA TYR A 226 15.50 12.70 23.58
C TYR A 226 15.20 11.64 22.55
N LEU A 227 15.39 11.94 21.26
CA LEU A 227 15.13 10.99 20.16
C LEU A 227 16.07 9.78 20.23
N PHE A 228 17.34 9.99 20.55
CA PHE A 228 18.30 8.91 20.77
C PHE A 228 17.85 7.96 21.90
N ASP A 229 17.47 8.52 23.05
CA ASP A 229 16.97 7.75 24.19
C ASP A 229 15.64 7.05 23.86
N HIS A 230 14.77 7.70 23.09
CA HIS A 230 13.52 7.12 22.65
C HIS A 230 13.76 5.89 21.76
N ILE A 231 14.59 6.00 20.73
CA ILE A 231 14.92 4.90 19.82
C ILE A 231 15.55 3.75 20.58
N TRP A 232 16.51 4.04 21.45
CA TRP A 232 17.18 3.01 22.26
C TRP A 232 16.18 2.21 23.11
N ARG A 233 15.25 2.89 23.80
CA ARG A 233 14.18 2.23 24.59
C ARG A 233 13.21 1.45 23.71
N GLN A 234 12.76 2.04 22.60
CA GLN A 234 11.81 1.36 21.71
C GLN A 234 12.37 0.05 21.15
N VAL A 235 13.64 0.05 20.77
CA VAL A 235 14.32 -1.17 20.31
C VAL A 235 14.42 -2.19 21.43
N LYS A 236 14.86 -1.78 22.62
CA LYS A 236 14.97 -2.66 23.80
C LYS A 236 13.66 -3.36 24.13
N ASP A 237 12.55 -2.63 24.02
CA ASP A 237 11.23 -3.12 24.42
C ASP A 237 10.50 -3.91 23.31
N LYS A 238 10.85 -3.68 22.04
CA LYS A 238 10.05 -4.17 20.91
C LYS A 238 10.79 -5.04 19.90
N PHE A 239 12.10 -5.16 19.98
CA PHE A 239 12.84 -6.04 19.08
C PHE A 239 12.36 -7.49 19.25
N TYR A 240 12.24 -8.22 18.15
CA TYR A 240 11.62 -9.55 18.15
C TYR A 240 12.36 -10.60 18.99
N ASP A 241 13.71 -10.50 19.10
CA ASP A 241 14.50 -11.34 19.97
C ASP A 241 14.77 -10.61 21.29
N VAL A 242 14.25 -11.16 22.39
CA VAL A 242 14.39 -10.60 23.73
C VAL A 242 15.85 -10.47 24.19
N ASN A 243 16.75 -11.25 23.60
CA ASN A 243 18.19 -11.21 23.88
C ASN A 243 18.94 -10.26 22.94
N LEU A 244 18.25 -9.55 22.06
CA LEU A 244 18.84 -8.58 21.12
C LEU A 244 20.00 -9.18 20.31
N HIS A 245 19.85 -10.43 19.86
CA HIS A 245 20.91 -11.21 19.20
C HIS A 245 22.20 -11.34 20.01
N GLY A 246 22.12 -11.23 21.34
CA GLY A 246 23.27 -11.29 22.26
C GLY A 246 24.07 -9.99 22.35
N VAL A 247 23.56 -8.88 21.79
CA VAL A 247 24.21 -7.57 21.83
C VAL A 247 24.04 -6.91 23.20
N ASP A 248 25.13 -6.45 23.82
CA ASP A 248 25.07 -5.59 25.00
C ASP A 248 24.56 -4.20 24.62
N TRP A 249 23.24 -4.06 24.60
CA TRP A 249 22.55 -2.85 24.15
C TRP A 249 22.80 -1.63 25.05
N GLU A 250 23.08 -1.85 26.35
CA GLU A 250 23.48 -0.78 27.26
C GLU A 250 24.90 -0.26 26.94
N ALA A 251 25.81 -1.15 26.60
CA ALA A 251 27.15 -0.74 26.16
C ALA A 251 27.09 0.02 24.85
N LYS A 252 26.23 -0.42 23.89
CA LYS A 252 26.05 0.29 22.62
C LYS A 252 25.47 1.68 22.82
N ARG A 253 24.49 1.86 23.72
CA ARG A 253 23.99 3.19 24.09
C ARG A 253 25.15 4.13 24.49
N LYS A 254 25.99 3.71 25.41
CA LYS A 254 27.14 4.51 25.88
C LYS A 254 28.14 4.81 24.76
N THR A 255 28.35 3.87 23.86
CA THR A 255 29.27 4.02 22.72
C THR A 255 28.81 5.13 21.78
N TYR A 256 27.52 5.18 21.46
CA TYR A 256 26.98 6.11 20.47
C TYR A 256 26.57 7.46 21.08
N GLU A 257 26.09 7.50 22.32
CA GLU A 257 25.71 8.73 23.02
C GLU A 257 26.82 9.80 23.03
N ARG A 258 28.09 9.39 23.11
CA ARG A 258 29.25 10.30 23.12
C ARG A 258 29.39 11.14 21.85
N PHE A 259 28.77 10.73 20.73
CA PHE A 259 28.83 11.48 19.46
C PHE A 259 27.78 12.60 19.38
N LEU A 260 26.70 12.53 20.16
CA LEU A 260 25.61 13.51 20.11
C LEU A 260 26.07 14.97 20.25
N PRO A 261 27.04 15.33 21.11
CA PRO A 261 27.53 16.70 21.20
C PRO A 261 28.16 17.27 19.93
N TYR A 262 28.57 16.41 19.00
CA TYR A 262 29.27 16.79 17.77
C TYR A 262 28.35 16.78 16.55
N ILE A 263 27.09 16.31 16.70
CA ILE A 263 26.12 16.24 15.60
C ILE A 263 25.23 17.46 15.61
N ASN A 264 25.21 18.19 14.49
CA ASN A 264 24.46 19.43 14.34
C ASN A 264 23.38 19.40 13.24
N ASN A 265 23.22 18.29 12.54
CA ASN A 265 22.24 18.11 11.45
C ASN A 265 21.60 16.71 11.50
N ASN A 266 20.46 16.56 10.82
CA ASN A 266 19.71 15.31 10.83
C ASN A 266 20.27 14.23 9.88
N PHE A 267 21.12 14.59 8.94
CA PHE A 267 21.79 13.62 8.08
C PHE A 267 22.79 12.79 8.92
N ASP A 268 23.73 13.46 9.59
CA ASP A 268 24.72 12.79 10.47
C ASP A 268 24.04 12.08 11.63
N PHE A 269 22.91 12.63 12.13
CA PHE A 269 22.15 12.00 13.20
C PHE A 269 21.52 10.68 12.75
N ALA A 270 20.89 10.65 11.58
CA ALA A 270 20.30 9.44 11.02
C ALA A 270 21.36 8.39 10.69
N GLU A 271 22.53 8.81 10.22
CA GLU A 271 23.67 7.93 9.95
C GLU A 271 24.17 7.25 11.24
N MET A 272 24.46 8.06 12.28
CA MET A 272 24.85 7.52 13.60
C MET A 272 23.82 6.55 14.18
N LEU A 273 22.52 6.89 14.05
CA LEU A 273 21.46 6.00 14.52
C LEU A 273 21.41 4.70 13.70
N SER A 274 21.65 4.78 12.40
CA SER A 274 21.70 3.59 11.52
C SER A 274 22.87 2.69 11.88
N GLU A 275 24.03 3.25 12.21
CA GLU A 275 25.18 2.46 12.70
C GLU A 275 24.85 1.78 14.02
N MET A 276 24.26 2.51 15.00
CA MET A 276 23.86 1.94 16.27
C MET A 276 22.85 0.79 16.10
N LEU A 277 21.85 0.98 15.24
CA LEU A 277 20.83 -0.04 14.96
C LEU A 277 21.41 -1.23 14.19
N GLY A 278 22.40 -1.00 13.35
CA GLY A 278 23.15 -2.03 12.63
C GLY A 278 23.92 -3.00 13.52
N GLU A 279 24.28 -2.60 14.75
CA GLU A 279 24.92 -3.48 15.73
C GLU A 279 24.05 -4.69 16.11
N LEU A 280 22.74 -4.60 15.92
CA LEU A 280 21.82 -5.72 16.14
C LEU A 280 21.98 -6.84 15.09
N ASN A 281 22.68 -6.59 14.01
CA ASN A 281 22.84 -7.54 12.90
C ASN A 281 21.49 -8.13 12.47
N ALA A 282 20.53 -7.24 12.20
CA ALA A 282 19.20 -7.62 11.75
C ALA A 282 18.79 -6.82 10.52
N SER A 283 18.02 -7.46 9.65
CA SER A 283 17.38 -6.77 8.54
C SER A 283 16.35 -5.76 9.05
N HIS A 284 15.91 -4.84 8.19
CA HIS A 284 14.87 -3.85 8.50
C HIS A 284 15.19 -2.87 9.63
N THR A 285 16.44 -2.77 10.07
CA THR A 285 16.95 -1.76 10.99
C THR A 285 17.36 -0.50 10.24
N GLY A 286 17.73 0.54 10.98
CA GLY A 286 18.25 1.79 10.44
C GLY A 286 17.32 2.98 10.62
N CYS A 287 17.88 4.17 10.44
CA CYS A 287 17.18 5.44 10.49
C CYS A 287 17.30 6.16 9.16
N ARG A 288 16.21 6.72 8.67
CA ARG A 288 16.15 7.45 7.40
C ARG A 288 15.82 8.91 7.66
N TYR A 289 16.57 9.81 7.02
CA TYR A 289 16.27 11.22 7.00
C TYR A 289 15.65 11.63 5.66
N TYR A 290 14.47 12.22 5.72
CA TYR A 290 13.75 12.77 4.57
C TYR A 290 13.88 14.30 4.58
N ALA A 291 14.89 14.82 3.89
CA ALA A 291 15.10 16.24 3.78
C ALA A 291 13.90 16.94 3.14
N SER A 292 13.49 18.08 3.72
CA SER A 292 12.50 18.95 3.10
C SER A 292 13.15 19.73 1.95
N GLY A 293 12.51 19.73 0.80
CA GLY A 293 12.92 20.48 -0.38
C GLY A 293 12.74 19.67 -1.67
N SER A 294 12.34 20.34 -2.72
CA SER A 294 12.32 19.76 -4.06
C SER A 294 13.68 19.98 -4.70
N ALA A 295 14.58 19.01 -4.63
CA ALA A 295 15.74 19.03 -5.53
C ALA A 295 15.23 19.09 -6.97
N MET A 296 15.80 19.99 -7.77
CA MET A 296 15.52 20.04 -9.20
C MET A 296 15.93 18.71 -9.80
N ARG A 297 14.97 18.02 -10.43
CA ARG A 297 15.21 16.70 -11.04
C ARG A 297 15.22 16.82 -12.54
N THR A 298 16.23 16.27 -13.16
CA THR A 298 16.35 16.17 -14.62
C THR A 298 15.31 15.19 -15.16
N ALA A 299 14.59 15.61 -16.19
CA ALA A 299 13.62 14.76 -16.87
C ALA A 299 14.29 13.94 -17.98
N SER A 300 13.65 12.85 -18.39
CA SER A 300 14.12 11.97 -19.45
C SER A 300 13.26 12.09 -20.71
N LEU A 301 13.90 12.04 -21.86
CA LEU A 301 13.22 11.94 -23.16
C LEU A 301 12.77 10.51 -23.47
N GLY A 302 13.14 9.52 -22.67
CA GLY A 302 12.84 8.11 -22.93
C GLY A 302 13.57 7.57 -24.17
N LEU A 303 14.81 8.02 -24.37
CA LEU A 303 15.68 7.66 -25.48
C LEU A 303 17.04 7.18 -24.95
N PHE A 304 17.65 6.25 -25.65
CA PHE A 304 19.09 6.00 -25.54
C PHE A 304 19.81 6.66 -26.70
N PHE A 305 20.98 7.24 -26.40
CA PHE A 305 21.84 7.88 -27.37
C PHE A 305 23.07 7.05 -27.69
N ASP A 306 23.63 7.28 -28.87
CA ASP A 306 24.88 6.65 -29.31
C ASP A 306 26.06 7.35 -28.62
N GLU A 307 26.66 6.69 -27.66
CA GLU A 307 27.78 7.19 -26.84
C GLU A 307 29.06 7.45 -27.68
N LYS A 308 29.13 6.86 -28.89
CA LYS A 308 30.26 7.02 -29.81
C LYS A 308 30.05 8.19 -30.79
N TRP A 309 28.88 8.87 -30.70
CA TRP A 309 28.58 10.02 -31.52
C TRP A 309 29.33 11.26 -31.02
N ASP A 310 30.22 11.81 -31.86
CA ASP A 310 31.09 12.97 -31.57
C ASP A 310 30.68 14.28 -32.28
N GLY A 311 29.59 14.25 -33.03
CA GLY A 311 29.04 15.42 -33.73
C GLY A 311 28.04 16.22 -32.90
N ASP A 312 27.60 17.35 -33.44
CA ASP A 312 26.55 18.17 -32.84
C ASP A 312 25.22 17.38 -32.74
N GLY A 313 24.50 17.62 -31.65
CA GLY A 313 23.25 16.97 -31.31
C GLY A 313 23.41 15.60 -30.65
N LEU A 314 22.29 14.95 -30.41
CA LEU A 314 22.21 13.63 -29.78
C LEU A 314 21.70 12.60 -30.78
N LYS A 315 22.56 11.69 -31.24
CA LYS A 315 22.17 10.62 -32.15
C LYS A 315 21.42 9.53 -31.39
N ILE A 316 20.21 9.26 -31.81
CA ILE A 316 19.35 8.26 -31.17
C ILE A 316 19.83 6.83 -31.49
N LYS A 317 20.11 6.06 -30.44
CA LYS A 317 20.43 4.63 -30.54
C LYS A 317 19.17 3.78 -30.41
N GLU A 318 18.28 4.14 -29.50
CA GLU A 318 17.03 3.43 -29.26
C GLU A 318 15.92 4.38 -28.81
N VAL A 319 14.68 4.15 -29.28
CA VAL A 319 13.47 4.77 -28.76
C VAL A 319 12.83 3.78 -27.80
N ILE A 320 12.77 4.13 -26.50
CA ILE A 320 12.21 3.24 -25.49
C ILE A 320 10.71 3.06 -25.75
N LYS A 321 10.27 1.81 -25.87
CA LYS A 321 8.86 1.46 -26.10
C LYS A 321 7.97 2.06 -25.00
N ARG A 322 6.84 2.63 -25.37
CA ARG A 322 5.89 3.33 -24.47
C ARG A 322 6.41 4.67 -23.92
N GLY A 323 7.62 5.11 -24.31
CA GLY A 323 8.18 6.42 -23.92
C GLY A 323 7.60 7.58 -24.73
N PRO A 324 8.00 8.83 -24.44
CA PRO A 324 7.46 10.04 -25.07
C PRO A 324 7.57 10.07 -26.59
N PHE A 325 8.59 9.43 -27.14
CA PHE A 325 8.80 9.35 -28.60
C PHE A 325 8.24 8.10 -29.25
N ALA A 326 7.77 7.14 -28.49
CA ALA A 326 7.21 5.88 -29.03
C ALA A 326 5.79 6.02 -29.61
N VAL A 327 5.38 7.23 -29.98
CA VAL A 327 4.08 7.53 -30.60
C VAL A 327 4.24 7.82 -32.08
N LYS A 328 3.34 7.29 -32.91
CA LYS A 328 3.43 7.35 -34.38
C LYS A 328 3.62 8.77 -34.94
N LYS A 329 3.00 9.78 -34.31
CA LYS A 329 3.06 11.16 -34.80
C LYS A 329 4.46 11.80 -34.71
N THR A 330 5.36 11.31 -33.84
CA THR A 330 6.72 11.88 -33.72
C THR A 330 7.58 11.50 -34.92
N GLY A 331 7.36 10.32 -35.49
CA GLY A 331 8.13 9.79 -36.61
C GLY A 331 9.63 9.75 -36.35
N VAL A 332 10.04 9.60 -35.09
CA VAL A 332 11.44 9.51 -34.67
C VAL A 332 11.85 8.06 -34.57
N LYS A 333 13.06 7.76 -35.01
CA LYS A 333 13.61 6.41 -35.08
C LYS A 333 15.11 6.38 -34.73
N PRO A 334 15.67 5.23 -34.43
CA PRO A 334 17.12 5.08 -34.28
C PRO A 334 17.88 5.63 -35.51
N GLY A 335 18.97 6.35 -35.23
CA GLY A 335 19.78 7.05 -36.24
C GLY A 335 19.40 8.51 -36.44
N ASP A 336 18.20 8.97 -36.06
CA ASP A 336 17.85 10.40 -36.07
C ASP A 336 18.68 11.15 -35.05
N ILE A 337 18.91 12.45 -35.30
CA ILE A 337 19.70 13.33 -34.43
C ILE A 337 18.79 14.43 -33.86
N ILE A 338 18.73 14.53 -32.54
CA ILE A 338 18.13 15.69 -31.85
C ILE A 338 19.16 16.81 -31.86
N GLU A 339 18.83 17.92 -32.50
CA GLU A 339 19.75 19.07 -32.65
C GLU A 339 19.46 20.20 -31.67
N SER A 340 18.25 20.27 -31.10
CA SER A 340 17.89 21.32 -30.15
C SER A 340 16.78 20.89 -29.17
N ILE A 341 16.80 21.52 -27.99
CA ILE A 341 15.74 21.43 -26.98
C ILE A 341 15.28 22.85 -26.65
N ASP A 342 13.98 23.13 -26.76
CA ASP A 342 13.37 24.46 -26.59
C ASP A 342 14.08 25.58 -27.41
N GLY A 343 14.61 25.22 -28.57
CA GLY A 343 15.35 26.13 -29.46
C GLY A 343 16.83 26.34 -29.10
N VAL A 344 17.32 25.75 -28.02
CA VAL A 344 18.75 25.76 -27.65
C VAL A 344 19.43 24.60 -28.38
N LYS A 345 20.42 24.94 -29.21
CA LYS A 345 21.22 23.97 -29.95
C LYS A 345 22.10 23.13 -29.02
N ILE A 346 22.23 21.86 -29.29
CA ILE A 346 23.10 20.93 -28.57
C ILE A 346 24.38 20.80 -29.38
N LEU A 347 25.48 21.36 -28.85
CA LEU A 347 26.81 21.22 -29.47
C LEU A 347 27.48 19.91 -29.01
N ALA A 348 28.47 19.48 -29.77
CA ALA A 348 29.26 18.30 -29.39
C ALA A 348 29.87 18.45 -28.00
N GLY A 349 29.69 17.46 -27.13
CA GLY A 349 30.19 17.46 -25.75
C GLY A 349 29.45 18.40 -24.77
N ALA A 350 28.36 19.08 -25.19
CA ALA A 350 27.58 19.92 -24.28
C ALA A 350 26.69 19.07 -23.35
N ASP A 351 26.56 19.53 -22.10
CA ASP A 351 25.60 18.94 -21.16
C ASP A 351 24.17 19.37 -21.51
N TYR A 352 23.42 18.47 -22.14
CA TYR A 352 22.02 18.68 -22.49
C TYR A 352 21.06 18.45 -21.31
N ASN A 353 21.50 17.80 -20.23
CA ASN A 353 20.64 17.45 -19.09
C ASN A 353 20.07 18.71 -18.44
N ALA A 354 20.86 19.78 -18.34
CA ALA A 354 20.43 21.07 -17.82
C ALA A 354 19.19 21.64 -18.57
N LEU A 355 19.03 21.31 -19.86
CA LEU A 355 17.86 21.72 -20.65
C LEU A 355 16.57 20.97 -20.28
N LEU A 356 16.71 19.86 -19.55
CA LEU A 356 15.61 19.00 -19.11
C LEU A 356 15.29 19.15 -17.61
N ASP A 357 16.03 19.96 -16.89
CA ASP A 357 15.82 20.18 -15.46
C ASP A 357 14.43 20.76 -15.17
N GLY A 358 13.67 20.08 -14.31
CA GLY A 358 12.30 20.46 -13.93
C GLY A 358 11.27 20.37 -15.07
N LYS A 359 11.57 19.64 -16.17
CA LYS A 359 10.71 19.54 -17.36
C LYS A 359 9.79 18.31 -17.36
N ALA A 360 9.86 17.41 -16.38
CA ALA A 360 8.97 16.24 -16.31
C ALA A 360 7.49 16.64 -16.39
N GLY A 361 6.76 16.03 -17.32
CA GLY A 361 5.34 16.30 -17.58
C GLY A 361 5.03 17.63 -18.28
N LYS A 362 6.02 18.49 -18.54
CA LYS A 362 5.83 19.78 -19.23
C LYS A 362 6.12 19.64 -20.73
N PRO A 363 5.39 20.36 -21.60
CA PRO A 363 5.69 20.37 -23.03
C PRO A 363 7.08 20.94 -23.30
N VAL A 364 7.87 20.24 -24.11
CA VAL A 364 9.21 20.65 -24.57
C VAL A 364 9.27 20.51 -26.09
N ARG A 365 9.89 21.50 -26.74
CA ARG A 365 10.09 21.48 -28.20
C ARG A 365 11.43 20.83 -28.53
N ILE A 366 11.39 19.85 -29.41
CA ILE A 366 12.56 19.06 -29.82
C ILE A 366 12.81 19.27 -31.32
N GLY A 367 13.91 19.91 -31.64
CA GLY A 367 14.40 20.00 -33.01
C GLY A 367 15.12 18.72 -33.43
N VAL A 368 14.71 18.15 -34.55
CA VAL A 368 15.32 16.92 -35.11
C VAL A 368 15.91 17.27 -36.47
N LYS A 369 17.17 16.91 -36.66
CA LYS A 369 17.92 17.20 -37.90
C LYS A 369 17.17 16.72 -39.15
N GLY A 370 16.96 17.63 -40.09
CA GLY A 370 16.26 17.33 -41.34
C GLY A 370 14.74 17.38 -41.25
N LYS A 371 14.14 17.63 -40.09
CA LYS A 371 12.68 17.93 -39.98
C LYS A 371 12.43 19.42 -40.01
N LYS A 372 11.35 19.85 -40.66
CA LYS A 372 10.98 21.27 -40.80
C LYS A 372 10.36 21.85 -39.52
N GLU A 373 9.69 21.03 -38.78
CA GLU A 373 8.94 21.44 -37.58
C GLU A 373 9.47 20.73 -36.33
N ASP A 374 9.50 21.46 -35.22
CA ASP A 374 9.83 20.91 -33.92
C ASP A 374 8.75 19.92 -33.46
N ILE A 375 9.17 18.89 -32.80
CA ILE A 375 8.29 17.90 -32.17
C ILE A 375 8.03 18.33 -30.73
N ILE A 376 6.77 18.41 -30.34
CA ILE A 376 6.39 18.69 -28.95
C ILE A 376 6.17 17.36 -28.21
N VAL A 377 6.96 17.13 -27.16
CA VAL A 377 6.84 15.99 -26.27
C VAL A 377 6.76 16.43 -24.81
N LYS A 378 6.31 15.55 -23.95
CA LYS A 378 6.41 15.72 -22.49
C LYS A 378 7.44 14.74 -21.97
N PRO A 379 8.62 15.23 -21.56
CA PRO A 379 9.62 14.38 -20.91
C PRO A 379 9.04 13.75 -19.64
N ILE A 380 9.55 12.59 -19.29
CA ILE A 380 9.14 11.81 -18.14
C ILE A 380 10.09 11.99 -16.96
N SER A 381 9.61 11.69 -15.77
CA SER A 381 10.43 11.65 -14.55
C SER A 381 11.38 10.44 -14.55
N SER A 382 12.38 10.45 -13.67
CA SER A 382 13.28 9.29 -13.46
C SER A 382 12.51 8.02 -13.09
N GLY A 383 11.52 8.12 -12.20
CA GLY A 383 10.72 6.96 -11.81
C GLY A 383 9.88 6.38 -12.96
N GLU A 384 9.33 7.24 -13.84
CA GLU A 384 8.66 6.76 -15.06
C GLU A 384 9.64 6.13 -16.04
N LEU A 385 10.87 6.64 -16.14
CA LEU A 385 11.92 6.01 -16.95
C LEU A 385 12.28 4.64 -16.40
N GLU A 386 12.51 4.51 -15.10
CA GLU A 386 12.80 3.24 -14.43
C GLU A 386 11.72 2.20 -14.69
N GLU A 387 10.44 2.62 -14.64
CA GLU A 387 9.30 1.74 -14.97
C GLU A 387 9.32 1.27 -16.44
N LEU A 388 9.70 2.15 -17.37
CA LEU A 388 9.85 1.77 -18.78
C LEU A 388 11.04 0.79 -18.99
N LEU A 389 12.13 1.01 -18.29
CA LEU A 389 13.31 0.13 -18.34
C LEU A 389 13.01 -1.24 -17.73
N TYR A 390 12.29 -1.26 -16.61
CA TYR A 390 11.79 -2.49 -16.01
C TYR A 390 10.92 -3.28 -17.01
N LYS A 391 9.92 -2.65 -17.62
CA LYS A 391 9.07 -3.30 -18.62
C LYS A 391 9.85 -3.81 -19.83
N ARG A 392 10.87 -3.05 -20.26
CA ARG A 392 11.78 -3.44 -21.35
C ARG A 392 12.56 -4.69 -20.97
N TRP A 393 13.06 -4.78 -19.73
CA TRP A 393 13.79 -5.94 -19.21
C TRP A 393 12.89 -7.18 -19.14
N VAL A 394 11.67 -7.07 -18.60
CA VAL A 394 10.68 -8.16 -18.55
C VAL A 394 10.29 -8.63 -19.96
N ASP A 395 10.01 -7.70 -20.90
CA ASP A 395 9.65 -8.02 -22.28
C ASP A 395 10.79 -8.79 -22.98
N ARG A 396 12.07 -8.41 -22.72
CA ARG A 396 13.25 -9.08 -23.28
C ARG A 396 13.41 -10.49 -22.70
N ASN A 397 13.27 -10.65 -21.40
CA ASN A 397 13.37 -11.96 -20.75
C ASN A 397 12.28 -12.91 -21.25
N ARG A 398 11.06 -12.42 -21.40
CA ARG A 398 9.94 -13.21 -21.98
C ARG A 398 10.25 -13.66 -23.40
N ALA A 399 10.72 -12.75 -24.25
CA ALA A 399 11.11 -13.08 -25.62
C ALA A 399 12.27 -14.08 -25.67
N PHE A 400 13.22 -13.97 -24.75
CA PHE A 400 14.32 -14.93 -24.62
C PHE A 400 13.82 -16.32 -24.25
N VAL A 401 12.94 -16.42 -23.24
CA VAL A 401 12.33 -17.70 -22.82
C VAL A 401 11.53 -18.32 -23.97
N ASP A 402 10.72 -17.52 -24.67
CA ASP A 402 9.96 -17.99 -25.84
C ASP A 402 10.88 -18.54 -26.94
N SER A 403 11.97 -17.83 -27.23
CA SER A 403 12.93 -18.22 -28.27
C SER A 403 13.60 -19.56 -27.97
N ILE A 404 14.18 -19.72 -26.76
CA ILE A 404 14.95 -20.91 -26.42
C ILE A 404 14.11 -22.13 -26.07
N SER A 405 12.83 -21.93 -25.67
CA SER A 405 11.90 -23.01 -25.36
C SER A 405 11.00 -23.40 -26.54
N GLY A 406 11.06 -22.67 -27.66
CA GLY A 406 10.10 -22.83 -28.77
C GLY A 406 8.66 -22.54 -28.34
N GLY A 407 8.46 -21.60 -27.40
CA GLY A 407 7.16 -21.24 -26.87
C GLY A 407 6.55 -22.23 -25.86
N ARG A 408 7.32 -23.22 -25.41
CA ARG A 408 6.84 -24.26 -24.47
C ARG A 408 6.81 -23.80 -23.01
N ILE A 409 7.67 -22.87 -22.62
CA ILE A 409 7.78 -22.41 -21.23
C ILE A 409 7.21 -21.00 -21.08
N ALA A 410 6.39 -20.79 -20.06
CA ALA A 410 5.91 -19.48 -19.68
C ALA A 410 6.94 -18.72 -18.84
N TYR A 411 6.87 -17.39 -18.86
CA TYR A 411 7.68 -16.51 -18.03
C TYR A 411 6.80 -15.45 -17.40
N VAL A 412 6.88 -15.31 -16.08
CA VAL A 412 6.27 -14.23 -15.30
C VAL A 412 7.28 -13.63 -14.34
N HIS A 413 7.20 -12.32 -14.08
CA HIS A 413 8.06 -11.64 -13.13
C HIS A 413 7.26 -11.09 -11.95
N VAL A 414 7.73 -11.33 -10.72
CA VAL A 414 7.14 -10.84 -9.47
C VAL A 414 7.90 -9.59 -9.03
N LYS A 415 7.42 -8.40 -9.39
CA LYS A 415 8.13 -7.14 -9.17
C LYS A 415 8.29 -6.78 -7.68
N ALA A 416 7.24 -7.00 -6.90
CA ALA A 416 7.19 -6.75 -5.46
C ALA A 416 6.17 -7.71 -4.82
N MET A 417 6.21 -7.82 -3.50
CA MET A 417 5.27 -8.66 -2.76
C MET A 417 4.03 -7.86 -2.35
N ASP A 418 3.30 -7.36 -3.35
CA ASP A 418 2.11 -6.55 -3.18
C ASP A 418 0.94 -7.01 -4.07
N SER A 419 -0.22 -6.42 -3.84
CA SER A 419 -1.46 -6.77 -4.53
C SER A 419 -1.44 -6.45 -6.02
N GLU A 420 -0.75 -5.40 -6.45
CA GLU A 420 -0.62 -5.02 -7.86
C GLU A 420 0.23 -6.04 -8.61
N SER A 421 1.37 -6.43 -8.03
CA SER A 421 2.24 -7.48 -8.58
C SER A 421 1.53 -8.82 -8.66
N PHE A 422 0.73 -9.20 -7.63
CA PHE A 422 -0.07 -10.43 -7.68
C PHE A 422 -1.07 -10.41 -8.84
N ARG A 423 -1.79 -9.31 -9.02
CA ARG A 423 -2.75 -9.16 -10.13
C ARG A 423 -2.07 -9.33 -11.48
N LYS A 424 -0.87 -8.77 -11.63
CA LYS A 424 -0.11 -8.88 -12.87
C LYS A 424 0.35 -10.31 -13.12
N VAL A 425 0.89 -10.98 -12.11
CA VAL A 425 1.28 -12.41 -12.19
C VAL A 425 0.06 -13.28 -12.49
N TYR A 426 -1.07 -13.05 -11.81
CA TYR A 426 -2.30 -13.79 -12.03
C TYR A 426 -2.84 -13.63 -13.46
N GLU A 427 -2.91 -12.38 -13.95
CA GLU A 427 -3.31 -12.06 -15.32
C GLU A 427 -2.45 -12.78 -16.35
N GLU A 428 -1.12 -12.67 -16.21
CA GLU A 428 -0.18 -13.24 -17.17
C GLU A 428 -0.13 -14.77 -17.09
N LEU A 429 0.00 -15.32 -15.88
CA LEU A 429 0.15 -16.76 -15.66
C LEU A 429 -1.07 -17.55 -16.13
N LEU A 430 -2.26 -17.05 -15.82
CA LEU A 430 -3.51 -17.72 -16.16
C LEU A 430 -4.11 -17.29 -17.50
N SER A 431 -3.41 -16.47 -18.29
CA SER A 431 -3.82 -16.16 -19.65
C SER A 431 -3.86 -17.41 -20.54
N GLU A 432 -4.70 -17.40 -21.56
CA GLU A 432 -4.84 -18.53 -22.49
C GLU A 432 -3.49 -18.94 -23.11
N SER A 433 -2.67 -17.96 -23.49
CA SER A 433 -1.35 -18.19 -24.08
C SER A 433 -0.42 -18.97 -23.13
N ASN A 434 -0.44 -18.66 -21.84
CA ASN A 434 0.42 -19.32 -20.85
C ASN A 434 -0.16 -20.63 -20.31
N ARG A 435 -1.49 -20.74 -20.20
CA ARG A 435 -2.15 -21.99 -19.78
C ARG A 435 -1.83 -23.19 -20.67
N ASN A 436 -1.57 -22.95 -21.94
CA ASN A 436 -1.24 -23.99 -22.90
C ASN A 436 0.25 -24.41 -22.89
N ARG A 437 1.12 -23.68 -22.16
CA ARG A 437 2.54 -24.01 -22.04
C ARG A 437 2.77 -25.16 -21.07
N ASP A 438 3.92 -25.81 -21.17
CA ASP A 438 4.26 -27.02 -20.41
C ASP A 438 4.65 -26.73 -18.96
N ALA A 439 5.33 -25.61 -18.72
CA ALA A 439 5.81 -25.17 -17.41
C ALA A 439 5.95 -23.64 -17.36
N VAL A 440 6.32 -23.11 -16.18
CA VAL A 440 6.58 -21.68 -15.98
C VAL A 440 7.88 -21.44 -15.22
N VAL A 441 8.61 -20.39 -15.63
CA VAL A 441 9.67 -19.75 -14.86
C VAL A 441 9.05 -18.53 -14.17
N VAL A 442 9.03 -18.55 -12.86
CA VAL A 442 8.63 -17.42 -12.00
C VAL A 442 9.91 -16.70 -11.60
N ASP A 443 10.12 -15.52 -12.15
CA ASP A 443 11.31 -14.71 -11.87
C ASP A 443 10.96 -13.68 -10.79
N GLU A 444 11.59 -13.76 -9.63
CA GLU A 444 11.40 -12.77 -8.58
C GLU A 444 12.67 -11.96 -8.29
N ARG A 445 13.72 -12.15 -9.05
CA ARG A 445 14.99 -11.45 -8.85
C ARG A 445 14.80 -9.94 -8.72
N HIS A 446 15.53 -9.34 -7.79
CA HIS A 446 15.46 -7.92 -7.41
C HIS A 446 14.17 -7.53 -6.69
N ASN A 447 13.51 -8.46 -6.00
CA ASN A 447 12.29 -8.20 -5.25
C ASN A 447 12.60 -7.68 -3.85
N GLY A 448 12.22 -6.44 -3.58
CA GLY A 448 12.43 -5.77 -2.28
C GLY A 448 11.46 -6.19 -1.16
N GLY A 449 10.56 -7.14 -1.41
CA GLY A 449 9.63 -7.65 -0.39
C GLY A 449 8.26 -7.01 -0.39
N GLY A 450 7.59 -7.13 0.72
CA GLY A 450 6.18 -6.83 1.00
C GLY A 450 5.55 -7.95 1.82
N TRP A 451 4.38 -8.47 1.42
CA TRP A 451 3.75 -9.63 2.06
C TRP A 451 2.81 -10.36 1.10
N LEU A 452 3.30 -11.34 0.35
CA LEU A 452 2.54 -12.02 -0.73
C LEU A 452 2.83 -13.51 -0.86
N HIS A 453 3.78 -14.05 -0.10
CA HIS A 453 4.29 -15.42 -0.27
C HIS A 453 3.21 -16.49 -0.24
N ASP A 454 2.22 -16.36 0.64
CA ASP A 454 1.15 -17.35 0.81
C ASP A 454 0.23 -17.41 -0.42
N ASP A 455 -0.17 -16.25 -0.95
CA ASP A 455 -1.01 -16.17 -2.14
C ASP A 455 -0.30 -16.72 -3.39
N LEU A 456 1.00 -16.39 -3.56
CA LEU A 456 1.80 -16.91 -4.66
C LEU A 456 1.99 -18.43 -4.58
N CYS A 457 2.31 -18.96 -3.40
CA CYS A 457 2.42 -20.40 -3.20
C CYS A 457 1.08 -21.11 -3.43
N THR A 458 -0.03 -20.53 -2.94
CA THR A 458 -1.39 -21.05 -3.19
C THR A 458 -1.73 -21.05 -4.68
N LEU A 459 -1.33 -20.02 -5.42
CA LEU A 459 -1.54 -19.93 -6.87
C LEU A 459 -0.73 -21.01 -7.63
N LEU A 460 0.52 -21.27 -7.21
CA LEU A 460 1.46 -22.17 -7.89
C LEU A 460 1.32 -23.64 -7.49
N ALA A 461 0.68 -23.95 -6.36
CA ALA A 461 0.52 -25.32 -5.83
C ALA A 461 -0.77 -26.01 -6.32
N GLY A 462 -1.34 -25.63 -7.44
CA GLY A 462 -2.56 -26.22 -7.99
C GLY A 462 -2.34 -27.69 -8.42
N LYS A 463 -3.36 -28.51 -8.21
CA LYS A 463 -3.41 -29.89 -8.74
C LYS A 463 -4.70 -30.06 -9.50
N GLU A 464 -4.60 -30.54 -10.75
CA GLU A 464 -5.77 -30.84 -11.57
C GLU A 464 -6.53 -32.02 -10.97
N TYR A 465 -7.85 -31.89 -10.84
CA TYR A 465 -8.70 -32.94 -10.25
C TYR A 465 -9.93 -33.28 -11.08
N GLN A 466 -10.32 -32.45 -12.07
CA GLN A 466 -11.41 -32.77 -12.99
C GLN A 466 -11.28 -32.00 -14.30
N GLN A 467 -11.96 -32.52 -15.35
CA GLN A 467 -12.03 -31.92 -16.67
C GLN A 467 -13.50 -31.73 -17.08
N PHE A 468 -13.78 -30.70 -17.86
CA PHE A 468 -15.10 -30.42 -18.40
C PHE A 468 -15.14 -30.86 -19.87
N VAL A 469 -15.99 -31.86 -20.17
CA VAL A 469 -15.98 -32.55 -21.49
C VAL A 469 -17.40 -32.69 -22.01
N PRO A 470 -18.12 -31.62 -22.40
CA PRO A 470 -19.44 -31.73 -23.01
C PRO A 470 -19.33 -32.42 -24.37
N ARG A 471 -20.11 -33.52 -24.57
CA ARG A 471 -20.15 -34.28 -25.81
C ARG A 471 -18.74 -34.62 -26.35
N ASP A 472 -17.88 -35.13 -25.47
CA ASP A 472 -16.48 -35.54 -25.73
C ASP A 472 -15.56 -34.40 -26.22
N LYS A 473 -15.96 -33.16 -26.05
CA LYS A 473 -15.11 -31.99 -26.35
C LYS A 473 -14.57 -31.39 -25.06
N TYR A 474 -13.28 -31.44 -24.89
CA TYR A 474 -12.61 -30.78 -23.77
C TYR A 474 -12.81 -29.25 -23.86
N ILE A 475 -13.31 -28.63 -22.80
CA ILE A 475 -13.53 -27.18 -22.71
C ILE A 475 -12.83 -26.53 -21.53
N GLY A 476 -12.27 -27.31 -20.60
CA GLY A 476 -11.58 -26.76 -19.44
C GLY A 476 -11.36 -27.78 -18.34
N ARG A 477 -10.75 -27.33 -17.27
CA ARG A 477 -10.38 -28.14 -16.11
C ARG A 477 -10.47 -27.33 -14.81
N ASP A 478 -10.52 -28.02 -13.68
CA ASP A 478 -10.35 -27.41 -12.36
C ASP A 478 -9.04 -27.89 -11.70
N PRO A 479 -8.42 -27.02 -10.89
CA PRO A 479 -8.83 -25.65 -10.55
C PRO A 479 -8.55 -24.67 -11.68
N TYR A 480 -9.52 -23.83 -12.03
CA TYR A 480 -9.35 -22.83 -13.10
C TYR A 480 -8.46 -21.66 -12.69
N ASN A 481 -8.43 -21.33 -11.40
CA ASN A 481 -7.76 -20.17 -10.82
C ASN A 481 -6.39 -20.47 -10.19
N LYS A 482 -5.76 -21.60 -10.57
CA LYS A 482 -4.45 -22.00 -10.10
C LYS A 482 -3.58 -22.51 -11.25
N TRP A 483 -2.28 -22.38 -11.10
CA TRP A 483 -1.31 -23.04 -11.95
C TRP A 483 -1.15 -24.50 -11.53
N THR A 484 -1.28 -25.45 -12.49
CA THR A 484 -1.32 -26.88 -12.21
C THR A 484 -0.18 -27.66 -12.85
N LYS A 485 0.76 -26.94 -13.47
CA LYS A 485 1.90 -27.51 -14.19
C LYS A 485 3.21 -27.21 -13.46
N PRO A 486 4.35 -27.83 -13.84
CA PRO A 486 5.63 -27.56 -13.23
C PRO A 486 5.99 -26.08 -13.23
N SER A 487 6.70 -25.66 -12.19
CA SER A 487 7.26 -24.33 -12.05
C SER A 487 8.64 -24.38 -11.41
N CYS A 488 9.44 -23.34 -11.59
CA CYS A 488 10.63 -23.04 -10.81
C CYS A 488 10.66 -21.54 -10.50
N VAL A 489 11.37 -21.16 -9.45
CA VAL A 489 11.56 -19.76 -9.06
C VAL A 489 13.01 -19.37 -9.30
N LEU A 490 13.23 -18.23 -9.99
CA LEU A 490 14.52 -17.57 -10.10
C LEU A 490 14.68 -16.60 -8.95
N ILE A 491 15.82 -16.70 -8.24
CA ILE A 491 16.18 -15.90 -7.08
C ILE A 491 17.55 -15.25 -7.24
N CYS A 492 17.79 -14.14 -6.56
CA CYS A 492 19.10 -13.50 -6.53
C CYS A 492 19.42 -12.91 -5.15
N GLU A 493 20.67 -12.51 -4.98
CA GLU A 493 21.21 -11.91 -3.74
C GLU A 493 20.53 -10.61 -3.30
N ASP A 494 19.85 -9.92 -4.23
CA ASP A 494 19.11 -8.68 -3.96
C ASP A 494 17.69 -8.92 -3.41
N ASP A 495 17.22 -10.16 -3.43
CA ASP A 495 15.89 -10.48 -2.91
C ASP A 495 15.86 -10.23 -1.40
N TYR A 496 14.87 -9.46 -0.93
CA TYR A 496 14.85 -8.94 0.43
C TYR A 496 13.48 -9.11 1.08
N SER A 497 13.45 -9.29 2.41
CA SER A 497 12.21 -9.38 3.18
C SER A 497 11.32 -10.52 2.69
N ASN A 498 10.11 -10.26 2.24
CA ASN A 498 9.23 -11.29 1.67
C ASN A 498 9.73 -11.85 0.32
N GLY A 499 10.69 -11.17 -0.35
CA GLY A 499 11.48 -11.73 -1.46
C GLY A 499 12.41 -12.88 -1.02
N HIS A 500 12.79 -12.96 0.27
CA HIS A 500 13.35 -14.16 0.88
C HIS A 500 12.24 -15.13 1.31
N GLY A 501 11.12 -14.62 1.80
CA GLY A 501 10.04 -15.43 2.36
C GLY A 501 9.31 -16.28 1.33
N PHE A 502 9.02 -15.77 0.14
CA PHE A 502 8.32 -16.52 -0.90
C PHE A 502 9.11 -17.73 -1.39
N PRO A 503 10.36 -17.62 -1.85
CA PRO A 503 11.12 -18.78 -2.30
C PRO A 503 11.38 -19.78 -1.16
N TRP A 504 11.55 -19.30 0.09
CA TRP A 504 11.67 -20.18 1.24
C TRP A 504 10.40 -21.04 1.41
N VAL A 505 9.18 -20.43 1.42
CA VAL A 505 7.91 -21.18 1.53
C VAL A 505 7.70 -22.10 0.32
N TYR A 506 8.01 -21.62 -0.88
CA TYR A 506 7.91 -22.39 -2.12
C TYR A 506 8.74 -23.69 -2.07
N LYS A 507 9.97 -23.61 -1.54
CA LYS A 507 10.85 -24.75 -1.33
C LYS A 507 10.38 -25.65 -0.21
N GLU A 508 9.97 -25.10 0.94
CA GLU A 508 9.47 -25.87 2.10
C GLU A 508 8.21 -26.67 1.77
N LEU A 509 7.33 -26.11 0.94
CA LEU A 509 6.13 -26.81 0.45
C LEU A 509 6.41 -27.80 -0.71
N GLY A 510 7.64 -27.87 -1.21
CA GLY A 510 8.03 -28.77 -2.30
C GLY A 510 7.30 -28.48 -3.62
N ILE A 511 6.95 -27.22 -3.91
CA ILE A 511 6.21 -26.84 -5.11
C ILE A 511 7.09 -27.01 -6.36
N GLY A 512 8.36 -26.59 -6.28
CA GLY A 512 9.32 -26.73 -7.35
C GLY A 512 10.75 -26.38 -6.91
N LYS A 513 11.65 -26.14 -7.85
CA LYS A 513 13.06 -25.84 -7.58
C LYS A 513 13.33 -24.35 -7.56
N LEU A 514 14.28 -23.94 -6.71
CA LEU A 514 14.89 -22.62 -6.71
C LEU A 514 16.16 -22.64 -7.56
N ILE A 515 16.33 -21.64 -8.41
CA ILE A 515 17.47 -21.49 -9.31
C ILE A 515 18.01 -20.06 -9.19
N GLY A 516 19.32 -19.89 -9.14
CA GLY A 516 19.93 -18.56 -9.06
C GLY A 516 21.05 -18.50 -8.03
N THR A 517 21.14 -17.40 -7.30
CA THR A 517 22.15 -17.18 -6.25
C THR A 517 21.53 -17.28 -4.86
N PRO A 518 22.31 -17.55 -3.81
CA PRO A 518 21.81 -17.56 -2.44
C PRO A 518 21.21 -16.21 -2.05
N VAL A 519 20.10 -16.25 -1.31
CA VAL A 519 19.39 -15.08 -0.78
C VAL A 519 19.76 -14.89 0.68
N ALA A 520 20.07 -13.67 1.09
CA ALA A 520 20.36 -13.34 2.47
C ALA A 520 19.13 -13.56 3.36
N GLY A 521 19.36 -14.02 4.61
CA GLY A 521 18.29 -14.22 5.59
C GLY A 521 17.75 -12.91 6.11
N THR A 522 16.64 -12.43 5.56
CA THR A 522 16.04 -11.13 5.88
C THR A 522 14.56 -11.23 6.24
N MET A 523 14.17 -12.30 6.95
CA MET A 523 12.77 -12.62 7.19
C MET A 523 12.27 -12.15 8.56
N THR A 524 12.13 -10.82 8.70
CA THR A 524 11.43 -10.20 9.83
C THR A 524 10.32 -9.28 9.32
N ALA A 525 9.30 -8.99 10.16
CA ALA A 525 8.37 -7.92 9.88
C ALA A 525 8.73 -6.69 10.73
N VAL A 526 8.74 -5.54 10.08
CA VAL A 526 9.25 -4.28 10.64
C VAL A 526 8.11 -3.30 10.94
N TRP A 527 8.28 -2.56 12.02
CA TRP A 527 7.55 -1.33 12.27
C TRP A 527 8.44 -0.13 11.98
N TRP A 528 8.03 0.69 11.03
CA TRP A 528 8.68 1.97 10.70
C TRP A 528 8.03 3.08 11.53
N GLU A 529 8.73 3.57 12.53
CA GLU A 529 8.26 4.64 13.39
C GLU A 529 8.76 5.99 12.89
N ARG A 530 7.79 6.90 12.66
CA ARG A 530 8.09 8.31 12.38
C ARG A 530 8.29 9.02 13.71
N LEU A 531 9.42 9.70 13.85
CA LEU A 531 9.78 10.38 15.08
C LEU A 531 9.02 11.73 15.26
N MET A 532 9.21 12.38 16.40
CA MET A 532 8.68 13.71 16.67
C MET A 532 9.15 14.73 15.62
N ASP A 533 10.43 14.72 15.27
CA ASP A 533 10.89 15.29 14.00
C ASP A 533 10.46 14.36 12.86
N SER A 534 9.38 14.74 12.18
CA SER A 534 8.72 13.92 11.16
C SER A 534 9.58 13.67 9.91
N SER A 535 10.75 14.33 9.80
CA SER A 535 11.74 14.06 8.76
C SER A 535 12.58 12.80 9.03
N LEU A 536 12.51 12.27 10.25
CA LEU A 536 13.24 11.08 10.69
C LEU A 536 12.30 9.89 10.88
N VAL A 537 12.69 8.75 10.32
CA VAL A 537 11.95 7.47 10.44
C VAL A 537 12.94 6.36 10.73
N PHE A 538 12.68 5.54 11.75
CA PHE A 538 13.53 4.39 12.04
C PHE A 538 12.74 3.08 12.03
N GLY A 539 13.43 1.96 11.77
CA GLY A 539 12.85 0.63 11.69
C GLY A 539 13.17 -0.22 12.93
N ILE A 540 12.14 -0.93 13.42
CA ILE A 540 12.29 -1.94 14.48
C ILE A 540 11.73 -3.26 13.94
N PRO A 541 12.57 -4.31 13.76
CA PRO A 541 12.07 -5.66 13.50
C PRO A 541 11.33 -6.19 14.75
N GLN A 542 10.01 -6.16 14.72
CA GLN A 542 9.18 -6.55 15.87
C GLN A 542 8.69 -8.00 15.80
N VAL A 543 8.61 -8.55 14.60
CA VAL A 543 8.11 -9.91 14.38
C VAL A 543 9.17 -10.74 13.68
N GLY A 544 9.71 -11.72 14.38
CA GLY A 544 10.57 -12.74 13.79
C GLY A 544 9.74 -13.89 13.23
N CYS A 545 10.06 -14.36 12.03
CA CYS A 545 9.42 -15.51 11.40
C CYS A 545 10.25 -16.77 11.64
N ARG A 546 9.67 -17.77 12.30
CA ARG A 546 10.29 -19.08 12.54
C ARG A 546 9.62 -20.16 11.74
N ASP A 547 10.40 -21.10 11.28
CA ASP A 547 9.90 -22.36 10.71
C ASP A 547 9.28 -23.27 11.80
N MET A 548 8.69 -24.39 11.39
CA MET A 548 8.07 -25.33 12.32
C MET A 548 9.11 -26.11 13.18
N ARG A 549 10.40 -25.97 12.86
CA ARG A 549 11.53 -26.52 13.66
C ARG A 549 12.05 -25.50 14.68
N GLY A 550 11.53 -24.25 14.65
CA GLY A 550 11.89 -23.18 15.56
C GLY A 550 13.07 -22.32 15.08
N VAL A 551 13.53 -22.50 13.84
CA VAL A 551 14.64 -21.72 13.27
C VAL A 551 14.11 -20.43 12.65
N TYR A 552 14.74 -19.29 13.01
CA TYR A 552 14.41 -18.01 12.40
C TYR A 552 14.95 -17.93 10.95
N GLY A 553 14.13 -17.39 10.04
CA GLY A 553 14.57 -17.05 8.70
C GLY A 553 15.55 -15.87 8.67
N GLU A 554 15.51 -15.01 9.70
CA GLU A 554 16.50 -13.95 9.86
C GLU A 554 17.91 -14.50 10.05
N ASN A 555 18.89 -13.92 9.36
CA ASN A 555 20.28 -14.38 9.36
C ASN A 555 20.47 -15.85 8.88
N THR A 556 19.47 -16.44 8.24
CA THR A 556 19.54 -17.79 7.68
C THR A 556 19.53 -17.72 6.15
N THR A 557 20.67 -17.91 5.52
CA THR A 557 20.80 -17.86 4.06
C THR A 557 19.97 -18.96 3.40
N LEU A 558 19.15 -18.56 2.41
CA LEU A 558 18.40 -19.49 1.57
C LEU A 558 19.23 -19.87 0.35
N HIS A 559 19.64 -21.12 0.28
CA HIS A 559 20.38 -21.65 -0.87
C HIS A 559 19.43 -22.17 -1.97
N PRO A 560 19.68 -21.84 -3.25
CA PRO A 560 18.93 -22.41 -4.36
C PRO A 560 19.24 -23.92 -4.49
N ASP A 561 18.33 -24.65 -5.15
CA ASP A 561 18.57 -26.07 -5.51
C ASP A 561 19.56 -26.18 -6.66
N ILE A 562 19.66 -25.14 -7.48
CA ILE A 562 20.59 -25.03 -8.59
C ILE A 562 21.22 -23.65 -8.54
N GLU A 563 22.50 -23.63 -8.12
CA GLU A 563 23.24 -22.38 -7.98
C GLU A 563 23.85 -21.98 -9.34
N VAL A 564 23.55 -20.74 -9.76
CA VAL A 564 24.02 -20.18 -11.05
C VAL A 564 24.25 -18.69 -10.89
N TYR A 565 25.40 -18.22 -11.32
CA TYR A 565 25.80 -16.81 -11.33
C TYR A 565 25.83 -16.27 -12.75
N ASN A 566 25.35 -15.04 -12.94
CA ASN A 566 25.63 -14.23 -14.11
C ASN A 566 26.97 -13.52 -13.88
N THR A 567 27.89 -13.60 -14.86
CA THR A 567 29.17 -12.89 -14.78
C THR A 567 29.05 -11.45 -15.29
N PRO A 568 29.97 -10.54 -14.96
CA PRO A 568 30.02 -9.21 -15.57
C PRO A 568 30.00 -9.23 -17.10
N GLU A 569 30.65 -10.18 -17.71
CA GLU A 569 30.68 -10.38 -19.16
C GLU A 569 29.30 -10.79 -19.69
N ASP A 570 28.54 -11.61 -18.95
CA ASP A 570 27.19 -12.00 -19.31
C ASP A 570 26.27 -10.74 -19.36
N TYR A 571 26.36 -9.87 -18.36
CA TYR A 571 25.61 -8.59 -18.32
C TYR A 571 25.97 -7.66 -19.48
N ILE A 572 27.26 -7.50 -19.77
CA ILE A 572 27.78 -6.67 -20.89
C ILE A 572 27.25 -7.19 -22.23
N ASN A 573 27.24 -8.51 -22.40
CA ASN A 573 26.76 -9.14 -23.62
C ASN A 573 25.23 -9.32 -23.68
N GLY A 574 24.52 -8.93 -22.65
CA GLY A 574 23.06 -9.05 -22.56
C GLY A 574 22.58 -10.50 -22.47
N TYR A 575 23.43 -11.39 -21.95
CA TYR A 575 23.15 -12.81 -21.77
C TYR A 575 22.71 -13.07 -20.32
N ASP A 576 21.72 -13.94 -20.11
CA ASP A 576 21.19 -14.30 -18.79
C ASP A 576 21.33 -15.81 -18.57
N ARG A 577 22.45 -16.20 -17.96
CA ARG A 577 22.80 -17.59 -17.67
C ARG A 577 21.83 -18.23 -16.68
N GLN A 578 21.36 -17.47 -15.71
CA GLN A 578 20.37 -17.93 -14.72
C GLN A 578 19.05 -18.28 -15.41
N LEU A 579 18.54 -17.36 -16.24
CA LEU A 579 17.29 -17.55 -16.97
C LEU A 579 17.39 -18.72 -17.96
N GLU A 580 18.48 -18.82 -18.70
CA GLU A 580 18.74 -19.98 -19.61
C GLU A 580 18.70 -21.30 -18.83
N ARG A 581 19.36 -21.33 -17.66
CA ARG A 581 19.41 -22.54 -16.83
C ARG A 581 18.03 -22.95 -16.32
N ALA A 582 17.19 -21.97 -15.92
CA ALA A 582 15.82 -22.20 -15.50
C ALA A 582 14.96 -22.80 -16.62
N VAL A 583 15.03 -22.23 -17.82
CA VAL A 583 14.30 -22.75 -18.99
C VAL A 583 14.75 -24.18 -19.31
N ARG A 584 16.04 -24.43 -19.36
CA ARG A 584 16.57 -25.77 -19.61
C ARG A 584 16.14 -26.80 -18.57
N GLU A 585 16.01 -26.39 -17.30
CA GLU A 585 15.48 -27.26 -16.23
C GLU A 585 14.02 -27.61 -16.44
N MET A 586 13.20 -26.62 -16.80
CA MET A 586 11.78 -26.81 -17.08
C MET A 586 11.51 -27.63 -18.35
N MET A 587 12.40 -27.61 -19.31
CA MET A 587 12.31 -28.42 -20.55
C MET A 587 12.66 -29.91 -20.37
N LYS A 588 13.26 -30.31 -19.24
CA LYS A 588 13.58 -31.72 -18.94
C LYS A 588 12.39 -32.58 -18.53
N LYS A 589 11.26 -31.95 -18.21
CA LYS A 589 10.04 -32.61 -17.69
C LYS A 589 9.03 -32.92 -18.77
#